data_b11b5ec30a3327a7decae39b01dad843
#
_entry.id   b11b5ec30a3327a7decae39b01dad843
#
_cell.length_a   1.000
_cell.length_b   1.000
_cell.length_c   1.000
_cell.angle_alpha   90.00
_cell.angle_beta   90.00
_cell.angle_gamma   90.00
#
_symmetry.space_group_name_H-M   'P 1'
#
loop_
_entity.id
_entity.type
_entity.pdbx_description
1 polymer ?
#
loop_
_entity_poly.entity_id
_entity_poly.type
_entity_poly.pdbx_seq_one_letter_code
_entity_poly.pdbx_strand_id
1 'polypeptide(L)'
;LSSTLASPEDTTLPGALHKLEATPETVHWGYFDPGIAPVLRVKSGDLIQAEAITHHAGDAPELMMDEKITRIFREIDPSDRNPGVHIMTGPIHVEGAKPGDMLEVRYLHMQPRVRYGSNLAANWGYLYKEFGERERVTIYQLDANSQTAFALYAYDFEGKYEVPGTITECPECKRQKALDGVRIPVRPHLGTAGVAPDTRGRVSTIPPGAHGGNIDNWRIGAGSTMFYPVQVDGALFSIGDPHISQGDGELSGTAIESSLNVLFQVIVRKDFQFPSPLLEAPDCWIVHGFDEDLNVAMRNASLDMLHLLTEEQKLSRNDAYSLMSVAADFGVTQVVDGRQGIHVRIPRGVFPPKK
;
A
#
# COMPACT_ATOMS: atom_id res chain seq x y z
N LEU A 1 -6.96 -18.41 -24.51
CA LEU A 1 -6.86 -17.12 -23.84
C LEU A 1 -5.46 -16.56 -24.07
N SER A 2 -5.33 -15.78 -25.13
CA SER A 2 -4.11 -15.14 -25.58
C SER A 2 -3.96 -13.80 -24.85
N SER A 3 -2.81 -13.58 -24.23
CA SER A 3 -2.32 -12.28 -23.78
C SER A 3 -3.13 -11.55 -22.69
N THR A 4 -3.31 -12.13 -21.53
CA THR A 4 -4.13 -11.48 -20.51
C THR A 4 -3.36 -10.60 -19.52
N LEU A 5 -2.07 -10.81 -19.37
CA LEU A 5 -1.23 -9.82 -18.71
C LEU A 5 -0.61 -8.95 -19.80
N ALA A 6 -1.03 -7.70 -19.86
CA ALA A 6 -0.70 -6.78 -20.94
C ALA A 6 0.80 -6.73 -21.23
N SER A 7 1.14 -6.84 -22.49
CA SER A 7 2.44 -6.36 -22.98
C SER A 7 2.46 -4.82 -22.82
N PRO A 8 3.63 -4.19 -22.64
CA PRO A 8 3.74 -2.73 -22.51
C PRO A 8 3.17 -1.93 -23.69
N GLU A 9 2.70 -2.61 -24.74
CA GLU A 9 2.20 -2.03 -26.00
C GLU A 9 0.66 -1.94 -26.09
N ASP A 10 -0.10 -2.39 -25.08
CA ASP A 10 -1.55 -2.16 -25.07
C ASP A 10 -1.83 -0.73 -24.58
N THR A 11 -1.51 0.22 -25.47
CA THR A 11 -1.85 1.64 -25.33
C THR A 11 -3.33 1.83 -25.60
N THR A 12 -4.20 1.43 -24.67
CA THR A 12 -5.49 2.09 -24.57
C THR A 12 -5.19 3.55 -24.34
N LEU A 13 -5.58 4.42 -25.29
CA LEU A 13 -5.45 5.87 -25.14
C LEU A 13 -5.98 6.24 -23.75
N PRO A 14 -5.25 7.05 -22.96
CA PRO A 14 -5.70 7.44 -21.64
C PRO A 14 -7.07 8.11 -21.77
N GLY A 15 -7.99 7.72 -20.90
CA GLY A 15 -9.27 8.38 -20.74
C GLY A 15 -9.11 9.78 -20.13
N ALA A 16 -10.19 10.30 -19.55
CA ALA A 16 -10.18 11.61 -18.90
C ALA A 16 -9.22 11.61 -17.68
N LEU A 17 -8.61 12.77 -17.43
CA LEU A 17 -7.85 13.00 -16.20
C LEU A 17 -8.75 13.62 -15.13
N HIS A 18 -8.86 12.97 -14.00
CA HIS A 18 -9.56 13.44 -12.80
C HIS A 18 -8.58 13.86 -11.72
N LYS A 19 -8.96 14.83 -10.91
CA LYS A 19 -8.23 15.21 -9.70
C LYS A 19 -9.04 14.83 -8.48
N LEU A 20 -8.40 14.21 -7.50
CA LEU A 20 -8.99 13.83 -6.22
C LEU A 20 -8.08 14.31 -5.08
N GLU A 21 -8.38 15.48 -4.57
CA GLU A 21 -7.70 16.05 -3.41
C GLU A 21 -8.17 15.34 -2.14
N ALA A 22 -7.27 15.17 -1.18
CA ALA A 22 -7.62 14.67 0.15
C ALA A 22 -8.16 15.82 1.01
N THR A 23 -9.44 15.72 1.35
CA THR A 23 -10.17 16.66 2.22
C THR A 23 -11.04 15.86 3.19
N PRO A 24 -11.58 16.44 4.27
CA PRO A 24 -12.50 15.73 5.14
C PRO A 24 -13.70 15.09 4.42
N GLU A 25 -14.10 15.66 3.26
CA GLU A 25 -15.22 15.19 2.45
C GLU A 25 -14.84 14.07 1.47
N THR A 26 -13.54 13.88 1.17
CA THR A 26 -13.04 12.92 0.19
C THR A 26 -12.18 11.81 0.77
N VAL A 27 -12.02 11.83 2.09
CA VAL A 27 -11.32 10.76 2.81
C VAL A 27 -12.26 10.07 3.81
N HIS A 28 -11.95 8.82 4.10
CA HIS A 28 -12.46 8.09 5.25
C HIS A 28 -11.28 7.55 6.06
N TRP A 29 -11.44 7.33 7.35
CA TRP A 29 -10.30 7.07 8.22
C TRP A 29 -10.44 5.74 8.96
N GLY A 30 -9.55 4.79 8.65
CA GLY A 30 -9.42 3.52 9.35
C GLY A 30 -10.22 2.35 8.78
N TYR A 31 -10.94 2.50 7.68
CA TYR A 31 -11.80 1.42 7.20
C TYR A 31 -12.01 1.41 5.68
N PHE A 32 -12.37 0.25 5.16
CA PHE A 32 -13.10 0.05 3.91
C PHE A 32 -14.56 -0.26 4.23
N ASP A 33 -15.51 0.26 3.46
CA ASP A 33 -16.94 -0.02 3.65
C ASP A 33 -17.69 0.11 2.32
N PRO A 34 -18.37 -0.93 1.83
CA PRO A 34 -19.16 -0.86 0.61
C PRO A 34 -20.36 0.08 0.72
N GLY A 35 -20.75 0.48 1.94
CA GLY A 35 -21.83 1.42 2.19
C GLY A 35 -21.46 2.90 2.03
N ILE A 36 -20.17 3.24 1.86
CA ILE A 36 -19.76 4.64 1.66
C ILE A 36 -20.11 5.10 0.24
N ALA A 37 -20.72 6.28 0.14
CA ALA A 37 -20.96 6.90 -1.15
C ALA A 37 -19.63 7.25 -1.84
N PRO A 38 -19.46 6.91 -3.14
CA PRO A 38 -18.22 7.26 -3.84
C PRO A 38 -18.06 8.77 -3.99
N VAL A 39 -16.84 9.24 -3.72
CA VAL A 39 -16.48 10.67 -3.85
C VAL A 39 -16.08 11.04 -5.28
N LEU A 40 -15.79 10.03 -6.11
CA LEU A 40 -15.45 10.19 -7.52
C LEU A 40 -16.04 9.03 -8.31
N ARG A 41 -16.53 9.31 -9.52
CA ARG A 41 -16.95 8.30 -10.51
C ARG A 41 -16.14 8.47 -11.77
N VAL A 42 -15.58 7.36 -12.26
CA VAL A 42 -14.67 7.35 -13.42
C VAL A 42 -15.01 6.17 -14.34
N LYS A 43 -14.57 6.26 -15.58
CA LYS A 43 -14.69 5.17 -16.56
C LYS A 43 -13.42 4.31 -16.56
N SER A 44 -13.55 3.08 -17.02
CA SER A 44 -12.40 2.24 -17.32
C SER A 44 -11.49 2.93 -18.34
N GLY A 45 -10.20 3.05 -18.02
CA GLY A 45 -9.19 3.77 -18.80
C GLY A 45 -8.88 5.17 -18.30
N ASP A 46 -9.69 5.75 -17.41
CA ASP A 46 -9.46 7.08 -16.87
C ASP A 46 -8.22 7.15 -15.98
N LEU A 47 -7.64 8.34 -15.92
CA LEU A 47 -6.50 8.71 -15.11
C LEU A 47 -6.97 9.47 -13.87
N ILE A 48 -6.37 9.16 -12.72
CA ILE A 48 -6.66 9.86 -11.47
C ILE A 48 -5.36 10.39 -10.88
N GLN A 49 -5.31 11.70 -10.65
CA GLN A 49 -4.29 12.35 -9.83
C GLN A 49 -4.86 12.54 -8.43
N ALA A 50 -4.43 11.73 -7.49
CA ALA A 50 -4.94 11.74 -6.11
C ALA A 50 -3.84 12.08 -5.09
N GLU A 51 -4.28 12.59 -3.95
CA GLU A 51 -3.43 12.82 -2.77
C GLU A 51 -3.65 11.68 -1.78
N ALA A 52 -2.57 11.04 -1.33
CA ALA A 52 -2.57 10.09 -0.22
C ALA A 52 -1.90 10.74 0.99
N ILE A 53 -2.55 10.71 2.14
CA ILE A 53 -2.16 11.42 3.35
C ILE A 53 -1.80 10.43 4.44
N THR A 54 -0.65 10.64 5.07
CA THR A 54 -0.25 9.83 6.23
C THR A 54 -0.97 10.27 7.52
N HIS A 55 -1.36 9.30 8.33
CA HIS A 55 -1.87 9.55 9.68
C HIS A 55 -0.75 9.83 10.70
N HIS A 56 0.52 9.69 10.29
CA HIS A 56 1.71 10.01 11.07
C HIS A 56 2.22 11.45 10.91
N ALA A 57 1.45 12.34 10.27
CA ALA A 57 1.85 13.74 10.12
C ALA A 57 2.02 14.47 11.47
N GLY A 58 1.39 13.97 12.53
CA GLY A 58 1.52 14.45 13.90
C GLY A 58 2.87 14.16 14.58
N ASP A 59 3.73 13.36 13.94
CA ASP A 59 5.06 13.04 14.45
C ASP A 59 6.06 14.19 14.24
N ALA A 60 5.78 15.09 13.30
CA ALA A 60 6.50 16.35 13.11
C ALA A 60 5.55 17.38 12.47
N PRO A 61 4.59 17.95 13.20
CA PRO A 61 3.55 18.81 12.64
C PRO A 61 4.09 19.99 11.85
N GLU A 62 5.16 20.63 12.31
CA GLU A 62 5.81 21.76 11.62
C GLU A 62 6.37 21.41 10.24
N LEU A 63 6.71 20.12 10.00
CA LEU A 63 7.37 19.65 8.81
C LEU A 63 6.43 18.85 7.88
N MET A 64 5.43 18.18 8.45
CA MET A 64 4.62 17.17 7.74
C MET A 64 3.14 17.56 7.60
N MET A 65 2.66 18.59 8.33
CA MET A 65 1.28 19.07 8.24
C MET A 65 1.20 20.39 7.48
N ASP A 66 0.36 20.44 6.47
CA ASP A 66 -0.13 21.68 5.88
C ASP A 66 -1.56 21.99 6.36
N GLU A 67 -2.16 23.07 5.85
CA GLU A 67 -3.53 23.48 6.22
C GLU A 67 -4.57 22.39 5.89
N LYS A 68 -4.42 21.69 4.76
CA LYS A 68 -5.34 20.60 4.35
C LYS A 68 -5.26 19.42 5.31
N ILE A 69 -4.04 18.97 5.64
CA ILE A 69 -3.83 17.86 6.57
C ILE A 69 -4.33 18.25 7.96
N THR A 70 -4.03 19.46 8.43
CA THR A 70 -4.52 20.00 9.70
C THR A 70 -6.05 20.01 9.73
N ARG A 71 -6.69 20.33 8.61
CA ARG A 71 -8.16 20.32 8.51
C ARG A 71 -8.71 18.90 8.64
N ILE A 72 -8.12 17.91 7.98
CA ILE A 72 -8.50 16.48 8.08
C ILE A 72 -8.41 16.02 9.54
N PHE A 73 -7.29 16.30 10.19
CA PHE A 73 -7.04 15.92 11.59
C PHE A 73 -8.01 16.56 12.57
N ARG A 74 -8.44 17.80 12.30
CA ARG A 74 -9.37 18.54 13.15
C ARG A 74 -10.83 18.18 12.92
N GLU A 75 -11.24 17.96 11.67
CA GLU A 75 -12.66 17.83 11.30
C GLU A 75 -13.17 16.40 11.33
N ILE A 76 -12.30 15.40 11.17
CA ILE A 76 -12.71 14.00 11.36
C ILE A 76 -12.60 13.64 12.83
N ASP A 77 -13.75 13.34 13.46
CA ASP A 77 -13.80 12.97 14.86
C ASP A 77 -12.95 11.72 15.14
N PRO A 78 -12.12 11.69 16.20
CA PRO A 78 -11.36 10.51 16.58
C PRO A 78 -12.20 9.23 16.72
N SER A 79 -13.46 9.34 17.14
CA SER A 79 -14.39 8.20 17.24
C SER A 79 -14.77 7.61 15.87
N ASP A 80 -14.57 8.35 14.78
CA ASP A 80 -14.80 7.90 13.40
C ASP A 80 -13.54 7.33 12.72
N ARG A 81 -12.38 7.38 13.40
CA ARG A 81 -11.09 6.88 12.90
C ARG A 81 -10.86 5.42 13.30
N ASN A 82 -11.79 4.54 12.91
CA ASN A 82 -11.76 3.13 13.33
C ASN A 82 -12.52 2.23 12.34
N PRO A 83 -12.29 0.89 12.35
CA PRO A 83 -11.45 0.12 13.30
C PRO A 83 -9.95 0.10 12.99
N GLY A 84 -9.50 0.60 11.84
CA GLY A 84 -8.09 0.72 11.49
C GLY A 84 -7.52 2.11 11.76
N VAL A 85 -6.41 2.45 11.09
CA VAL A 85 -5.64 3.67 11.40
C VAL A 85 -5.40 4.58 10.19
N HIS A 86 -5.46 4.07 8.95
CA HIS A 86 -5.01 4.77 7.76
C HIS A 86 -6.05 5.76 7.22
N ILE A 87 -5.60 6.93 6.78
CA ILE A 87 -6.43 7.88 6.03
C ILE A 87 -6.53 7.38 4.59
N MET A 88 -7.75 7.07 4.16
CA MET A 88 -8.04 6.53 2.84
C MET A 88 -8.70 7.60 1.96
N THR A 89 -8.07 7.96 0.85
CA THR A 89 -8.65 8.86 -0.16
C THR A 89 -9.52 8.05 -1.13
N GLY A 90 -10.78 8.37 -1.18
CA GLY A 90 -11.81 7.61 -1.89
C GLY A 90 -13.11 7.51 -1.11
N PRO A 91 -14.00 6.55 -1.45
CA PRO A 91 -13.83 5.55 -2.52
C PRO A 91 -14.12 6.09 -3.92
N ILE A 92 -13.44 5.52 -4.90
CA ILE A 92 -13.59 5.80 -6.33
C ILE A 92 -14.47 4.70 -6.95
N HIS A 93 -15.58 5.09 -7.54
CA HIS A 93 -16.44 4.16 -8.30
C HIS A 93 -15.98 4.08 -9.75
N VAL A 94 -15.62 2.90 -10.23
CA VAL A 94 -15.24 2.64 -11.62
C VAL A 94 -16.44 2.06 -12.38
N GLU A 95 -16.94 2.80 -13.36
CA GLU A 95 -18.12 2.41 -14.16
C GLU A 95 -17.92 1.05 -14.83
N GLY A 96 -18.90 0.17 -14.70
CA GLY A 96 -18.90 -1.16 -15.30
C GLY A 96 -18.12 -2.24 -14.56
N ALA A 97 -17.41 -1.90 -13.48
CA ALA A 97 -16.78 -2.89 -12.62
C ALA A 97 -17.85 -3.66 -11.83
N LYS A 98 -17.77 -4.99 -11.83
CA LYS A 98 -18.72 -5.90 -11.19
C LYS A 98 -17.99 -6.97 -10.37
N PRO A 99 -18.62 -7.52 -9.34
CA PRO A 99 -18.07 -8.69 -8.64
C PRO A 99 -17.62 -9.78 -9.61
N GLY A 100 -16.39 -10.27 -9.43
CA GLY A 100 -15.76 -11.25 -10.31
C GLY A 100 -14.88 -10.66 -11.42
N ASP A 101 -14.95 -9.34 -11.69
CA ASP A 101 -13.96 -8.66 -12.53
C ASP A 101 -12.66 -8.44 -11.74
N MET A 102 -11.58 -8.06 -12.44
CA MET A 102 -10.38 -7.51 -11.81
C MET A 102 -10.30 -6.01 -12.06
N LEU A 103 -9.93 -5.23 -11.07
CA LEU A 103 -9.55 -3.83 -11.24
C LEU A 103 -8.03 -3.75 -11.43
N GLU A 104 -7.60 -3.40 -12.63
CA GLU A 104 -6.21 -3.11 -12.95
C GLU A 104 -5.93 -1.65 -12.60
N VAL A 105 -4.90 -1.42 -11.77
CA VAL A 105 -4.44 -0.09 -11.34
C VAL A 105 -2.98 0.05 -11.74
N ARG A 106 -2.72 0.91 -12.73
CA ARG A 106 -1.36 1.23 -13.21
C ARG A 106 -0.85 2.44 -12.46
N TYR A 107 0.15 2.29 -11.62
CA TYR A 107 0.80 3.39 -10.93
C TYR A 107 1.83 4.07 -11.83
N LEU A 108 1.51 5.26 -12.32
CA LEU A 108 2.31 5.96 -13.34
C LEU A 108 3.33 6.89 -12.70
N HIS A 109 2.95 7.55 -11.62
CA HIS A 109 3.84 8.49 -10.93
C HIS A 109 3.48 8.58 -9.45
N MET A 110 4.51 8.62 -8.60
CA MET A 110 4.38 8.86 -7.16
C MET A 110 5.43 9.87 -6.73
N GLN A 111 4.99 10.93 -6.11
CA GLN A 111 5.85 12.01 -5.67
C GLN A 111 5.56 12.39 -4.22
N PRO A 112 6.57 12.46 -3.36
CA PRO A 112 6.40 13.01 -2.02
C PRO A 112 5.78 14.41 -2.06
N ARG A 113 4.72 14.61 -1.26
CA ARG A 113 4.03 15.89 -1.12
C ARG A 113 4.85 16.86 -0.26
N VAL A 114 5.54 16.31 0.74
CA VAL A 114 6.46 17.02 1.64
C VAL A 114 7.83 16.35 1.62
N ARG A 115 8.85 17.09 2.03
CA ARG A 115 10.23 16.58 2.03
C ARG A 115 10.61 15.80 3.30
N TYR A 116 9.65 15.45 4.11
CA TYR A 116 9.84 14.82 5.41
C TYR A 116 8.94 13.60 5.55
N GLY A 117 9.36 12.69 6.40
CA GLY A 117 8.59 11.53 6.79
C GLY A 117 9.02 11.05 8.17
N SER A 118 8.21 10.21 8.78
CA SER A 118 8.48 9.66 10.11
C SER A 118 8.50 8.14 10.09
N ASN A 119 9.27 7.55 10.98
CA ASN A 119 9.17 6.15 11.36
C ASN A 119 8.93 6.10 12.86
N LEU A 120 7.85 5.46 13.27
CA LEU A 120 7.54 5.16 14.65
C LEU A 120 7.93 3.71 14.95
N ALA A 121 8.90 3.50 15.82
CA ALA A 121 9.10 2.20 16.46
C ALA A 121 7.96 2.02 17.47
N ALA A 122 6.91 1.36 17.02
CA ALA A 122 5.61 1.37 17.64
C ALA A 122 5.37 0.23 18.60
N ASN A 123 4.31 0.34 19.41
CA ASN A 123 3.90 -0.69 20.36
C ASN A 123 3.41 -1.99 19.70
N TRP A 124 3.12 -1.97 18.39
CA TRP A 124 2.83 -3.14 17.56
C TRP A 124 4.05 -3.66 16.78
N GLY A 125 5.23 -3.01 16.93
CA GLY A 125 6.47 -3.44 16.31
C GLY A 125 6.91 -4.83 16.77
N TYR A 126 7.52 -5.58 15.86
CA TYR A 126 7.87 -6.99 16.06
C TYR A 126 8.81 -7.23 17.25
N LEU A 127 9.71 -6.29 17.53
CA LEU A 127 10.68 -6.36 18.63
C LEU A 127 10.37 -5.36 19.76
N TYR A 128 9.15 -4.87 19.89
CA TYR A 128 8.80 -3.82 20.85
C TYR A 128 9.20 -4.15 22.30
N LYS A 129 9.03 -5.40 22.73
CA LYS A 129 9.38 -5.85 24.07
C LYS A 129 10.89 -5.80 24.34
N GLU A 130 11.71 -6.10 23.33
CA GLU A 130 13.17 -6.07 23.41
C GLU A 130 13.72 -4.65 23.58
N PHE A 131 12.94 -3.64 23.18
CA PHE A 131 13.24 -2.23 23.36
C PHE A 131 12.61 -1.63 24.63
N GLY A 132 12.21 -2.47 25.58
CA GLY A 132 11.68 -2.06 26.90
C GLY A 132 10.30 -1.41 26.83
N GLU A 133 9.50 -1.80 25.83
CA GLU A 133 8.12 -1.30 25.61
C GLU A 133 8.07 0.23 25.50
N ARG A 134 9.03 0.81 24.77
CA ARG A 134 9.10 2.25 24.53
C ARG A 134 8.94 2.52 23.06
N GLU A 135 8.20 3.59 22.76
CA GLU A 135 8.02 4.08 21.40
C GLU A 135 9.05 5.17 21.08
N ARG A 136 9.57 5.13 19.87
CA ARG A 136 10.55 6.11 19.39
C ARG A 136 10.19 6.56 18.00
N VAL A 137 10.17 7.86 17.78
CA VAL A 137 9.96 8.50 16.49
C VAL A 137 11.30 8.91 15.89
N THR A 138 11.50 8.61 14.63
CA THR A 138 12.62 9.11 13.83
C THR A 138 12.10 9.90 12.64
N ILE A 139 12.45 11.17 12.56
CA ILE A 139 12.05 12.05 11.47
C ILE A 139 13.14 12.02 10.40
N TYR A 140 12.73 11.76 9.16
CA TYR A 140 13.60 11.72 7.98
C TYR A 140 13.38 12.92 7.09
N GLN A 141 14.46 13.34 6.43
CA GLN A 141 14.43 14.35 5.37
C GLN A 141 14.88 13.74 4.05
N LEU A 142 14.15 14.04 2.97
CA LEU A 142 14.51 13.72 1.61
C LEU A 142 15.64 14.61 1.11
N ASP A 143 16.68 13.99 0.59
CA ASP A 143 17.73 14.68 -0.16
C ASP A 143 17.32 14.74 -1.64
N ALA A 144 16.97 15.93 -2.11
CA ALA A 144 16.50 16.13 -3.48
C ALA A 144 17.55 15.79 -4.56
N ASN A 145 18.84 15.78 -4.20
CA ASN A 145 19.93 15.57 -5.17
C ASN A 145 20.33 14.10 -5.31
N SER A 146 20.07 13.26 -4.31
CA SER A 146 20.57 11.89 -4.25
C SER A 146 19.49 10.80 -4.27
N GLN A 147 18.23 11.18 -4.31
CA GLN A 147 17.09 10.24 -4.17
C GLN A 147 17.23 9.33 -2.93
N THR A 148 17.76 9.88 -1.85
CA THR A 148 17.87 9.21 -0.57
C THR A 148 17.19 10.02 0.53
N ALA A 149 16.86 9.37 1.63
CA ALA A 149 16.43 10.01 2.87
C ALA A 149 17.50 9.81 3.95
N PHE A 150 17.57 10.71 4.90
CA PHE A 150 18.43 10.61 6.08
C PHE A 150 17.69 11.07 7.32
N ALA A 151 18.05 10.52 8.47
CA ALA A 151 17.45 10.91 9.74
C ALA A 151 17.85 12.35 10.08
N LEU A 152 16.84 13.19 10.29
CA LEU A 152 17.02 14.58 10.72
C LEU A 152 17.22 14.63 12.25
N TYR A 153 16.35 13.96 12.98
CA TYR A 153 16.43 13.74 14.41
C TYR A 153 15.52 12.57 14.83
N ALA A 154 15.66 12.14 16.07
CA ALA A 154 14.72 11.23 16.70
C ALA A 154 14.36 11.73 18.10
N TYR A 155 13.25 11.25 18.65
CA TYR A 155 12.84 11.48 20.03
C TYR A 155 12.06 10.27 20.57
N ASP A 156 12.10 10.09 21.89
CA ASP A 156 11.33 9.06 22.55
C ASP A 156 9.91 9.62 22.82
N PHE A 157 8.90 8.84 22.45
CA PHE A 157 7.51 9.17 22.74
C PHE A 157 7.13 8.49 24.06
N GLU A 158 6.88 9.33 25.09
CA GLU A 158 6.56 8.81 26.43
C GLU A 158 5.13 8.29 26.57
N GLY A 159 4.29 8.56 25.57
CA GLY A 159 2.93 8.03 25.48
C GLY A 159 2.90 6.64 24.85
N LYS A 160 1.71 6.25 24.40
CA LYS A 160 1.48 5.09 23.56
C LYS A 160 0.60 5.50 22.39
N TYR A 161 1.02 5.15 21.19
CA TYR A 161 0.23 5.46 19.99
C TYR A 161 -0.99 4.53 19.93
N GLU A 162 -2.15 5.04 20.35
CA GLU A 162 -3.41 4.27 20.40
C GLU A 162 -4.52 4.89 19.54
N VAL A 163 -4.42 6.20 19.29
CA VAL A 163 -5.43 6.94 18.52
C VAL A 163 -4.81 7.40 17.20
N PRO A 164 -5.39 7.01 16.05
CA PRO A 164 -4.87 7.44 14.75
C PRO A 164 -4.83 8.97 14.63
N GLY A 165 -3.70 9.50 14.17
CA GLY A 165 -3.47 10.94 14.06
C GLY A 165 -3.09 11.62 15.37
N THR A 166 -2.60 10.87 16.36
CA THR A 166 -2.01 11.43 17.58
C THR A 166 -0.85 12.36 17.23
N ILE A 167 -0.79 13.51 17.91
CA ILE A 167 0.39 14.39 17.88
C ILE A 167 1.40 13.81 18.87
N THR A 168 2.48 13.24 18.38
CA THR A 168 3.50 12.60 19.21
C THR A 168 4.64 13.56 19.57
N GLU A 169 4.95 14.52 18.69
CA GLU A 169 5.95 15.54 18.98
C GLU A 169 5.39 16.60 19.94
N CYS A 170 6.09 16.81 21.03
CA CYS A 170 5.75 17.81 22.05
C CYS A 170 6.87 18.87 22.17
N PRO A 171 6.58 20.09 22.68
CA PRO A 171 7.61 21.13 22.83
C PRO A 171 8.78 20.72 23.74
N GLU A 172 8.54 19.83 24.69
CA GLU A 172 9.52 19.33 25.65
C GLU A 172 10.27 18.09 25.15
N CYS A 173 9.86 17.52 24.02
CA CYS A 173 10.50 16.33 23.43
C CYS A 173 11.96 16.61 23.09
N LYS A 174 12.85 15.85 23.69
CA LYS A 174 14.29 16.02 23.47
C LYS A 174 14.70 15.39 22.14
N ARG A 175 14.84 16.23 21.12
CA ARG A 175 15.37 15.79 19.81
C ARG A 175 16.82 15.33 19.95
N GLN A 176 17.13 14.16 19.40
CA GLN A 176 18.43 13.51 19.46
C GLN A 176 18.93 13.25 18.03
N LYS A 177 20.26 13.25 17.84
CA LYS A 177 20.87 12.80 16.59
C LYS A 177 20.63 11.30 16.43
N ALA A 178 20.28 10.85 15.23
CA ALA A 178 20.02 9.45 14.92
C ALA A 178 20.63 9.08 13.57
N LEU A 179 21.03 7.81 13.41
CA LEU A 179 21.47 7.21 12.15
C LEU A 179 22.50 8.05 11.39
N ASP A 180 23.52 8.55 12.08
CA ASP A 180 24.53 9.43 11.51
C ASP A 180 25.21 8.82 10.27
N GLY A 181 25.22 9.57 9.16
CA GLY A 181 25.79 9.14 7.89
C GLY A 181 25.00 8.10 7.11
N VAL A 182 23.90 7.55 7.66
CA VAL A 182 23.05 6.56 6.97
C VAL A 182 22.21 7.24 5.90
N ARG A 183 22.15 6.63 4.71
CA ARG A 183 21.32 7.07 3.58
C ARG A 183 20.36 5.95 3.19
N ILE A 184 19.07 6.25 3.19
CA ILE A 184 17.99 5.31 2.87
C ILE A 184 17.56 5.55 1.43
N PRO A 185 17.53 4.56 0.54
CA PRO A 185 16.98 4.72 -0.81
C PRO A 185 15.51 5.13 -0.76
N VAL A 186 15.13 6.13 -1.55
CA VAL A 186 13.72 6.57 -1.67
C VAL A 186 13.00 5.67 -2.66
N ARG A 187 11.88 5.08 -2.22
CA ARG A 187 11.02 4.15 -2.97
C ARG A 187 9.56 4.46 -2.69
N PRO A 188 9.01 5.58 -3.23
CA PRO A 188 7.65 5.97 -2.94
C PRO A 188 6.66 4.89 -3.37
N HIS A 189 5.77 4.51 -2.46
CA HIS A 189 4.76 3.48 -2.70
C HIS A 189 3.55 3.69 -1.78
N LEU A 190 2.47 2.97 -2.04
CA LEU A 190 1.32 2.92 -1.17
C LEU A 190 1.37 1.64 -0.34
N GLY A 191 1.38 1.76 0.98
CA GLY A 191 1.20 0.63 1.90
C GLY A 191 -0.20 0.06 1.77
N THR A 192 -1.20 0.94 1.73
CA THR A 192 -2.62 0.57 1.68
C THR A 192 -3.29 1.05 0.40
N ALA A 193 -3.78 0.11 -0.39
CA ALA A 193 -4.68 0.38 -1.52
C ALA A 193 -5.57 -0.84 -1.77
N GLY A 194 -6.84 -0.62 -2.10
CA GLY A 194 -7.75 -1.73 -2.34
C GLY A 194 -9.16 -1.33 -2.73
N VAL A 195 -9.94 -2.34 -3.08
CA VAL A 195 -11.38 -2.24 -3.36
C VAL A 195 -12.18 -2.45 -2.09
N ALA A 196 -13.43 -2.00 -2.04
CA ALA A 196 -14.29 -2.32 -0.92
C ALA A 196 -14.60 -3.84 -0.89
N PRO A 197 -14.43 -4.51 0.27
CA PRO A 197 -14.78 -5.92 0.41
C PRO A 197 -16.30 -6.11 0.45
N ASP A 198 -16.79 -7.28 -0.02
CA ASP A 198 -18.21 -7.67 0.07
C ASP A 198 -18.54 -8.11 1.49
N THR A 199 -18.58 -7.15 2.40
CA THR A 199 -18.95 -7.33 3.80
C THR A 199 -19.87 -6.22 4.25
N ARG A 200 -20.64 -6.44 5.31
CA ARG A 200 -21.45 -5.37 5.89
C ARG A 200 -20.61 -4.58 6.89
N GLY A 201 -20.63 -3.25 6.72
CA GLY A 201 -19.97 -2.32 7.64
C GLY A 201 -18.47 -2.16 7.43
N ARG A 202 -17.85 -1.54 8.39
CA ARG A 202 -16.44 -1.13 8.34
C ARG A 202 -15.48 -2.30 8.50
N VAL A 203 -14.58 -2.46 7.55
CA VAL A 203 -13.46 -3.41 7.60
C VAL A 203 -12.19 -2.62 7.88
N SER A 204 -11.41 -3.05 8.88
CA SER A 204 -10.16 -2.40 9.28
C SER A 204 -9.18 -2.25 8.12
N THR A 205 -8.52 -1.10 8.05
CA THR A 205 -7.42 -0.87 7.10
C THR A 205 -6.11 -1.53 7.53
N ILE A 206 -5.97 -2.03 8.76
CA ILE A 206 -4.71 -2.60 9.26
C ILE A 206 -4.38 -3.93 8.58
N PRO A 207 -5.24 -4.99 8.61
CA PRO A 207 -4.86 -6.25 8.01
C PRO A 207 -5.08 -6.24 6.48
N PRO A 208 -4.14 -6.77 5.70
CA PRO A 208 -4.33 -7.03 4.28
C PRO A 208 -5.29 -8.21 4.04
N GLY A 209 -5.82 -8.28 2.81
CA GLY A 209 -6.73 -9.36 2.42
C GLY A 209 -6.92 -9.49 0.91
N ALA A 210 -7.94 -10.28 0.51
CA ALA A 210 -8.28 -10.49 -0.89
C ALA A 210 -8.72 -9.19 -1.61
N HIS A 211 -9.16 -8.18 -0.88
CA HIS A 211 -9.53 -6.86 -1.41
C HIS A 211 -8.31 -5.95 -1.69
N GLY A 212 -7.12 -6.35 -1.31
CA GLY A 212 -5.93 -5.52 -1.21
C GLY A 212 -5.72 -5.08 0.23
N GLY A 213 -5.96 -3.81 0.52
CA GLY A 213 -5.74 -3.22 1.84
C GLY A 213 -4.26 -2.97 2.11
N ASN A 214 -3.84 -3.18 3.34
CA ASN A 214 -2.50 -2.89 3.84
C ASN A 214 -1.50 -3.99 3.48
N ILE A 215 -1.08 -4.01 2.22
CA ILE A 215 -0.15 -5.03 1.72
C ILE A 215 1.29 -4.75 2.17
N ASP A 216 1.67 -3.49 2.27
CA ASP A 216 3.01 -3.03 2.66
C ASP A 216 4.15 -3.63 1.85
N ASN A 217 3.94 -3.68 0.55
CA ASN A 217 4.98 -4.09 -0.38
C ASN A 217 5.55 -2.88 -1.13
N TRP A 218 6.77 -2.47 -0.78
CA TRP A 218 7.42 -1.31 -1.39
C TRP A 218 7.56 -1.37 -2.93
N ARG A 219 7.28 -2.54 -3.52
CA ARG A 219 7.28 -2.72 -4.99
C ARG A 219 6.00 -2.23 -5.64
N ILE A 220 4.96 -1.86 -4.86
CA ILE A 220 3.73 -1.23 -5.33
C ILE A 220 3.98 0.29 -5.52
N GLY A 221 4.95 0.60 -6.35
CA GLY A 221 5.40 1.96 -6.66
C GLY A 221 5.15 2.35 -8.12
N ALA A 222 5.66 3.53 -8.52
CA ALA A 222 5.55 3.99 -9.91
C ALA A 222 6.19 3.00 -10.89
N GLY A 223 5.50 2.71 -12.00
CA GLY A 223 5.89 1.72 -13.01
C GLY A 223 5.37 0.31 -12.74
N SER A 224 4.66 0.08 -11.64
CA SER A 224 3.99 -1.19 -11.35
C SER A 224 2.49 -1.14 -11.67
N THR A 225 1.91 -2.32 -11.81
CA THR A 225 0.47 -2.52 -11.99
C THR A 225 -0.06 -3.50 -10.95
N MET A 226 -1.10 -3.09 -10.24
CA MET A 226 -1.83 -3.96 -9.34
C MET A 226 -3.14 -4.42 -9.95
N PHE A 227 -3.52 -5.65 -9.68
CA PHE A 227 -4.82 -6.20 -10.02
C PHE A 227 -5.54 -6.59 -8.73
N TYR A 228 -6.71 -6.00 -8.50
CA TYR A 228 -7.52 -6.24 -7.32
C TYR A 228 -8.80 -6.98 -7.70
N PRO A 229 -9.17 -8.11 -7.05
CA PRO A 229 -10.46 -8.77 -7.27
C PRO A 229 -11.61 -7.83 -6.90
N VAL A 230 -12.47 -7.50 -7.85
CA VAL A 230 -13.65 -6.68 -7.58
C VAL A 230 -14.68 -7.48 -6.81
N GLN A 231 -15.11 -6.98 -5.65
CA GLN A 231 -16.03 -7.67 -4.75
C GLN A 231 -17.41 -7.00 -4.71
N VAL A 232 -17.50 -5.70 -5.06
CA VAL A 232 -18.76 -4.95 -5.08
C VAL A 232 -18.86 -4.12 -6.36
N ASP A 233 -20.09 -3.70 -6.69
CA ASP A 233 -20.36 -2.85 -7.85
C ASP A 233 -19.51 -1.57 -7.81
N GLY A 234 -18.83 -1.27 -8.92
CA GLY A 234 -17.98 -0.10 -9.05
C GLY A 234 -16.64 -0.23 -8.34
N ALA A 235 -16.30 -1.40 -7.82
CA ALA A 235 -15.06 -1.69 -7.08
C ALA A 235 -14.89 -0.87 -5.78
N LEU A 236 -15.26 0.41 -5.77
CA LEU A 236 -15.09 1.35 -4.65
C LEU A 236 -13.64 1.38 -4.16
N PHE A 237 -12.75 1.77 -5.06
CA PHE A 237 -11.30 1.76 -4.83
C PHE A 237 -10.85 2.95 -3.99
N SER A 238 -9.99 2.70 -3.01
CA SER A 238 -9.39 3.73 -2.15
C SER A 238 -7.88 3.52 -2.02
N ILE A 239 -7.15 4.62 -1.80
CA ILE A 239 -5.71 4.62 -1.57
C ILE A 239 -5.38 5.33 -0.26
N GLY A 240 -4.34 4.88 0.42
CA GLY A 240 -3.86 5.48 1.67
C GLY A 240 -2.47 5.00 2.03
N ASP A 241 -2.04 5.33 3.24
CA ASP A 241 -0.81 4.86 3.83
C ASP A 241 0.42 5.05 2.92
N PRO A 242 0.72 6.27 2.58
CA PRO A 242 1.80 6.57 1.64
C PRO A 242 3.16 6.56 2.32
N HIS A 243 4.10 5.85 1.72
CA HIS A 243 5.46 5.66 2.23
C HIS A 243 6.52 6.28 1.31
N ILE A 244 7.57 6.83 1.91
CA ILE A 244 8.78 7.24 1.17
C ILE A 244 9.71 6.05 0.95
N SER A 245 9.81 5.17 1.92
CA SER A 245 10.63 3.95 1.86
C SER A 245 10.22 2.95 2.94
N GLN A 246 10.40 1.68 2.63
CA GLN A 246 10.16 0.57 3.54
C GLN A 246 11.16 -0.54 3.26
N GLY A 247 11.59 -1.25 4.28
CA GLY A 247 12.29 -2.54 4.17
C GLY A 247 11.31 -3.70 4.19
N ASP A 248 11.63 -4.81 3.52
CA ASP A 248 10.86 -6.04 3.66
C ASP A 248 10.82 -6.46 5.14
N GLY A 249 9.62 -6.77 5.66
CA GLY A 249 9.36 -7.12 7.05
C GLY A 249 8.76 -6.01 7.90
N GLU A 250 9.01 -4.74 7.61
CA GLU A 250 8.47 -3.56 8.33
C GLU A 250 8.56 -3.65 9.86
N LEU A 251 9.68 -4.14 10.34
CA LEU A 251 9.86 -4.69 11.70
C LEU A 251 9.47 -3.74 12.86
N SER A 252 9.67 -2.44 12.70
CA SER A 252 9.40 -1.47 13.78
C SER A 252 7.93 -1.08 13.91
N GLY A 253 7.09 -1.48 12.96
CA GLY A 253 5.64 -1.19 12.96
C GLY A 253 5.20 -0.14 11.96
N THR A 254 6.14 0.61 11.36
CA THR A 254 5.89 1.59 10.30
C THR A 254 7.04 1.62 9.30
N ALA A 255 6.77 2.13 8.11
CA ALA A 255 7.76 2.52 7.11
C ALA A 255 8.38 3.91 7.42
N ILE A 256 8.88 4.62 6.42
CA ILE A 256 9.02 6.08 6.47
C ILE A 256 7.70 6.65 5.95
N GLU A 257 6.81 6.95 6.86
CA GLU A 257 5.48 7.48 6.64
C GLU A 257 5.54 8.90 6.11
N SER A 258 4.86 9.20 5.02
CA SER A 258 4.79 10.55 4.45
C SER A 258 3.61 10.68 3.52
N SER A 259 3.21 11.91 3.19
CA SER A 259 2.13 12.13 2.22
C SER A 259 2.66 12.14 0.78
N LEU A 260 1.92 11.53 -0.14
CA LEU A 260 2.26 11.42 -1.57
C LEU A 260 1.19 12.03 -2.48
N ASN A 261 1.64 12.55 -3.63
CA ASN A 261 0.80 12.77 -4.80
C ASN A 261 0.97 11.57 -5.74
N VAL A 262 -0.13 10.97 -6.16
CA VAL A 262 -0.12 9.72 -6.94
C VAL A 262 -0.91 9.93 -8.23
N LEU A 263 -0.32 9.57 -9.36
CA LEU A 263 -1.00 9.47 -10.64
C LEU A 263 -1.14 8.00 -11.01
N PHE A 264 -2.37 7.56 -11.24
CA PHE A 264 -2.65 6.18 -11.64
C PHE A 264 -3.80 6.10 -12.65
N GLN A 265 -3.84 5.00 -13.40
CA GLN A 265 -4.91 4.67 -14.34
C GLN A 265 -5.68 3.48 -13.79
N VAL A 266 -7.01 3.47 -13.94
CA VAL A 266 -7.86 2.34 -13.57
C VAL A 266 -8.48 1.71 -14.81
N ILE A 267 -8.46 0.37 -14.89
CA ILE A 267 -8.99 -0.40 -16.01
C ILE A 267 -9.79 -1.59 -15.46
N VAL A 268 -11.01 -1.76 -15.94
CA VAL A 268 -11.82 -2.94 -15.59
C VAL A 268 -11.42 -4.09 -16.51
N ARG A 269 -10.96 -5.19 -15.92
CA ARG A 269 -10.56 -6.41 -16.63
C ARG A 269 -11.63 -7.48 -16.45
N LYS A 270 -12.19 -7.94 -17.57
CA LYS A 270 -13.21 -8.99 -17.61
C LYS A 270 -12.67 -10.30 -18.20
N ASP A 271 -11.45 -10.27 -18.66
CA ASP A 271 -10.80 -11.31 -19.46
C ASP A 271 -9.97 -12.29 -18.64
N PHE A 272 -9.71 -11.98 -17.36
CA PHE A 272 -9.09 -12.91 -16.42
C PHE A 272 -9.58 -12.69 -14.98
N GLN A 273 -9.34 -13.67 -14.13
CA GLN A 273 -9.66 -13.63 -12.71
C GLN A 273 -8.48 -14.16 -11.90
N PHE A 274 -8.24 -13.55 -10.76
CA PHE A 274 -7.25 -14.01 -9.80
C PHE A 274 -7.82 -13.89 -8.38
N PRO A 275 -7.55 -14.85 -7.47
CA PRO A 275 -8.24 -14.90 -6.18
C PRO A 275 -7.77 -13.84 -5.17
N SER A 276 -6.61 -13.24 -5.39
CA SER A 276 -5.94 -12.31 -4.47
C SER A 276 -5.31 -11.15 -5.24
N PRO A 277 -4.80 -10.11 -4.56
CA PRO A 277 -4.07 -9.03 -5.22
C PRO A 277 -2.81 -9.54 -5.92
N LEU A 278 -2.72 -9.27 -7.23
CA LEU A 278 -1.60 -9.63 -8.07
C LEU A 278 -0.84 -8.37 -8.46
N LEU A 279 0.48 -8.39 -8.32
CA LEU A 279 1.38 -7.30 -8.70
C LEU A 279 2.18 -7.69 -9.94
N GLU A 280 2.11 -6.86 -10.96
CA GLU A 280 2.98 -6.87 -12.11
C GLU A 280 3.99 -5.73 -12.00
N ALA A 281 5.25 -6.08 -11.75
CA ALA A 281 6.38 -5.18 -11.79
C ALA A 281 7.06 -5.23 -13.17
N PRO A 282 7.95 -4.29 -13.51
CA PRO A 282 8.58 -4.26 -14.85
C PRO A 282 9.30 -5.55 -15.23
N ASP A 283 9.87 -6.25 -14.28
CA ASP A 283 10.71 -7.43 -14.48
C ASP A 283 10.14 -8.74 -13.92
N CYS A 284 9.06 -8.70 -13.17
CA CYS A 284 8.54 -9.87 -12.47
C CYS A 284 7.04 -9.80 -12.21
N TRP A 285 6.43 -10.93 -11.87
CA TRP A 285 5.13 -11.02 -11.21
C TRP A 285 5.32 -11.33 -9.74
N ILE A 286 4.44 -10.79 -8.91
CA ILE A 286 4.46 -10.98 -7.48
C ILE A 286 3.05 -11.30 -7.01
N VAL A 287 2.90 -12.40 -6.28
CA VAL A 287 1.69 -12.76 -5.55
C VAL A 287 1.90 -12.58 -4.06
N HIS A 288 0.81 -12.50 -3.31
CA HIS A 288 0.84 -12.29 -1.88
C HIS A 288 0.07 -13.38 -1.14
N GLY A 289 0.50 -13.69 0.07
CA GLY A 289 -0.25 -14.54 0.99
C GLY A 289 -0.27 -13.92 2.36
N PHE A 290 -1.42 -13.94 3.01
CA PHE A 290 -1.66 -13.29 4.29
C PHE A 290 -2.25 -14.26 5.29
N ASP A 291 -1.74 -14.25 6.51
CA ASP A 291 -2.30 -14.99 7.65
C ASP A 291 -1.67 -14.49 8.96
N GLU A 292 -2.27 -14.79 10.10
CA GLU A 292 -1.69 -14.53 11.42
C GLU A 292 -0.41 -15.37 11.66
N ASP A 293 -0.31 -16.55 11.03
CA ASP A 293 0.86 -17.42 11.02
C ASP A 293 1.65 -17.28 9.71
N LEU A 294 2.94 -16.92 9.80
CA LEU A 294 3.84 -16.76 8.65
C LEU A 294 3.94 -18.01 7.77
N ASN A 295 3.87 -19.22 8.36
CA ASN A 295 3.94 -20.46 7.59
C ASN A 295 2.65 -20.65 6.76
N VAL A 296 1.51 -20.27 7.33
CA VAL A 296 0.22 -20.30 6.59
C VAL A 296 0.23 -19.22 5.52
N ALA A 297 0.71 -18.00 5.81
CA ALA A 297 0.89 -16.95 4.81
C ALA A 297 1.78 -17.39 3.65
N MET A 298 2.92 -18.06 3.96
CA MET A 298 3.80 -18.61 2.94
C MET A 298 3.13 -19.70 2.09
N ARG A 299 2.34 -20.58 2.72
CA ARG A 299 1.56 -21.58 2.00
C ARG A 299 0.53 -20.94 1.07
N ASN A 300 -0.18 -19.91 1.53
CA ASN A 300 -1.17 -19.18 0.73
C ASN A 300 -0.51 -18.52 -0.48
N ALA A 301 0.60 -17.80 -0.29
CA ALA A 301 1.39 -17.21 -1.36
C ALA A 301 1.90 -18.26 -2.36
N SER A 302 2.30 -19.43 -1.87
CA SER A 302 2.75 -20.55 -2.73
C SER A 302 1.62 -21.09 -3.60
N LEU A 303 0.41 -21.19 -3.06
CA LEU A 303 -0.76 -21.66 -3.81
C LEU A 303 -1.17 -20.64 -4.87
N ASP A 304 -1.11 -19.34 -4.59
CA ASP A 304 -1.38 -18.30 -5.54
C ASP A 304 -0.33 -18.23 -6.65
N MET A 305 0.97 -18.43 -6.34
CA MET A 305 2.01 -18.54 -7.37
C MET A 305 1.80 -19.79 -8.22
N LEU A 306 1.45 -20.91 -7.62
CA LEU A 306 1.13 -22.13 -8.35
C LEU A 306 -0.04 -21.91 -9.31
N HIS A 307 -1.11 -21.22 -8.85
CA HIS A 307 -2.25 -20.84 -9.68
C HIS A 307 -1.81 -19.95 -10.86
N LEU A 308 -1.01 -18.91 -10.61
CA LEU A 308 -0.48 -18.03 -11.66
C LEU A 308 0.27 -18.83 -12.74
N LEU A 309 1.13 -19.75 -12.32
CA LEU A 309 1.95 -20.54 -13.24
C LEU A 309 1.14 -21.57 -14.03
N THR A 310 0.11 -22.17 -13.43
CA THR A 310 -0.73 -23.14 -14.14
C THR A 310 -1.75 -22.45 -15.05
N GLU A 311 -2.40 -21.39 -14.58
CA GLU A 311 -3.49 -20.76 -15.35
C GLU A 311 -2.97 -19.75 -16.38
N GLU A 312 -1.91 -18.99 -16.09
CA GLU A 312 -1.41 -17.96 -17.01
C GLU A 312 -0.22 -18.46 -17.87
N GLN A 313 0.67 -19.26 -17.30
CA GLN A 313 1.83 -19.79 -18.04
C GLN A 313 1.57 -21.18 -18.63
N LYS A 314 0.41 -21.78 -18.33
CA LYS A 314 -0.03 -23.10 -18.83
C LYS A 314 0.95 -24.25 -18.51
N LEU A 315 1.67 -24.14 -17.40
CA LEU A 315 2.54 -25.19 -16.92
C LEU A 315 1.72 -26.30 -16.25
N SER A 316 2.23 -27.53 -16.28
CA SER A 316 1.69 -28.58 -15.42
C SER A 316 1.92 -28.21 -13.93
N ARG A 317 1.08 -28.72 -13.03
CA ARG A 317 1.25 -28.50 -11.60
C ARG A 317 2.64 -28.90 -11.09
N ASN A 318 3.17 -30.02 -11.60
CA ASN A 318 4.48 -30.53 -11.19
C ASN A 318 5.61 -29.63 -11.70
N ASP A 319 5.54 -29.19 -12.97
CA ASP A 319 6.53 -28.28 -13.53
C ASP A 319 6.48 -26.90 -12.85
N ALA A 320 5.28 -26.37 -12.60
CA ALA A 320 5.10 -25.12 -11.89
C ALA A 320 5.70 -25.20 -10.46
N TYR A 321 5.44 -26.26 -9.73
CA TYR A 321 5.99 -26.45 -8.39
C TYR A 321 7.53 -26.61 -8.41
N SER A 322 8.08 -27.34 -9.38
CA SER A 322 9.52 -27.43 -9.57
C SER A 322 10.12 -26.06 -9.92
N LEU A 323 9.49 -25.30 -10.84
CA LEU A 323 9.95 -23.98 -11.23
C LEU A 323 9.96 -23.01 -10.05
N MET A 324 8.94 -23.03 -9.20
CA MET A 324 8.89 -22.20 -7.99
C MET A 324 10.12 -22.43 -7.10
N SER A 325 10.57 -23.68 -6.95
CA SER A 325 11.71 -24.01 -6.10
C SER A 325 13.06 -23.50 -6.61
N VAL A 326 13.18 -23.26 -7.91
CA VAL A 326 14.47 -22.89 -8.55
C VAL A 326 14.50 -21.46 -9.09
N ALA A 327 13.35 -20.77 -9.16
CA ALA A 327 13.27 -19.47 -9.79
C ALA A 327 12.36 -18.45 -9.07
N ALA A 328 11.56 -18.87 -8.10
CA ALA A 328 10.73 -17.94 -7.34
C ALA A 328 11.40 -17.55 -6.01
N ASP A 329 11.46 -16.24 -5.74
CA ASP A 329 11.99 -15.71 -4.49
C ASP A 329 10.83 -15.41 -3.52
N PHE A 330 10.96 -15.89 -2.29
CA PHE A 330 9.99 -15.66 -1.21
C PHE A 330 10.55 -14.62 -0.24
N GLY A 331 9.75 -13.64 0.11
CA GLY A 331 10.10 -12.60 1.07
C GLY A 331 8.98 -12.34 2.07
N VAL A 332 9.36 -11.89 3.25
CA VAL A 332 8.42 -11.39 4.26
C VAL A 332 8.09 -9.95 3.90
N THR A 333 6.82 -9.66 3.64
CA THR A 333 6.36 -8.33 3.25
C THR A 333 6.30 -7.42 4.47
N GLN A 334 5.55 -7.84 5.48
CA GLN A 334 5.43 -7.22 6.81
C GLN A 334 5.02 -8.26 7.87
N VAL A 335 5.28 -7.95 9.15
CA VAL A 335 4.97 -8.82 10.30
C VAL A 335 4.23 -8.08 11.42
N VAL A 336 3.61 -6.94 11.13
CA VAL A 336 3.11 -5.99 12.13
C VAL A 336 1.62 -5.64 12.01
N ASP A 337 0.90 -6.14 10.99
CA ASP A 337 -0.48 -5.74 10.68
C ASP A 337 -1.54 -6.74 11.12
N GLY A 338 -1.27 -7.53 12.14
CA GLY A 338 -2.17 -8.57 12.63
C GLY A 338 -2.24 -9.79 11.73
N ARG A 339 -2.33 -9.60 10.40
CA ARG A 339 -2.10 -10.63 9.38
C ARG A 339 -0.78 -10.35 8.70
N GLN A 340 0.17 -11.25 8.89
CA GLN A 340 1.51 -11.14 8.32
C GLN A 340 1.48 -11.41 6.81
N GLY A 341 2.39 -10.79 6.06
CA GLY A 341 2.45 -10.87 4.61
C GLY A 341 3.69 -11.61 4.11
N ILE A 342 3.49 -12.54 3.19
CA ILE A 342 4.53 -13.13 2.35
C ILE A 342 4.28 -12.71 0.91
N HIS A 343 5.33 -12.28 0.22
CA HIS A 343 5.29 -12.11 -1.24
C HIS A 343 6.15 -13.16 -1.92
N VAL A 344 5.72 -13.60 -3.09
CA VAL A 344 6.48 -14.51 -3.97
C VAL A 344 6.70 -13.81 -5.29
N ARG A 345 7.96 -13.62 -5.63
CA ARG A 345 8.39 -12.97 -6.86
C ARG A 345 8.88 -14.01 -7.85
N ILE A 346 8.42 -13.95 -9.11
CA ILE A 346 8.98 -14.74 -10.20
C ILE A 346 9.41 -13.83 -11.35
N PRO A 347 10.69 -13.87 -11.80
CA PRO A 347 11.16 -13.05 -12.92
C PRO A 347 10.47 -13.43 -14.23
N ARG A 348 10.05 -12.42 -15.01
CA ARG A 348 9.46 -12.67 -16.35
C ARG A 348 10.44 -13.30 -17.33
N GLY A 349 11.73 -12.99 -17.19
CA GLY A 349 12.77 -13.50 -18.05
C GLY A 349 13.03 -15.01 -18.00
N VAL A 350 12.41 -15.73 -17.03
CA VAL A 350 12.49 -17.21 -16.99
C VAL A 350 11.56 -17.87 -18.01
N PHE A 351 10.61 -17.12 -18.57
CA PHE A 351 9.68 -17.61 -19.57
C PHE A 351 10.16 -17.25 -20.98
N PRO A 352 9.89 -18.10 -21.98
CA PRO A 352 10.20 -17.75 -23.36
C PRO A 352 9.41 -16.51 -23.79
N PRO A 353 9.94 -15.68 -24.69
CA PRO A 353 9.19 -14.57 -25.28
C PRO A 353 7.87 -15.08 -25.86
N LYS A 354 6.79 -14.38 -25.58
CA LYS A 354 5.49 -14.68 -26.22
C LYS A 354 5.64 -14.46 -27.72
N LYS A 355 5.32 -15.47 -28.51
CA LYS A 355 5.33 -15.42 -29.99
C LYS A 355 4.20 -14.57 -30.52
#